data_5480a8749d4164e912cfb41bfaffe8a5
#
_entry.id   5480a8749d4164e912cfb41bfaffe8a5
#
_cell.length_a   1.000
_cell.length_b   1.000
_cell.length_c   1.000
_cell.angle_alpha   90.00
_cell.angle_beta   90.00
_cell.angle_gamma   90.00
#
_symmetry.space_group_name_H-M   'P 1'
#
loop_
_entity.id
_entity.type
_entity.pdbx_description
1 polymer ?
#
loop_
_entity_poly.entity_id
_entity_poly.type
_entity_poly.pdbx_seq_one_letter_code
_entity_poly.pdbx_strand_id
1 'polypeptide(L)'
;MVELRRITMAEPTQALFQAPVCDVCGKDAVVEQAYSGRVLCGTHLEQSIRKKVGRELRKQLVLDKSKGTTIFVAISGGKDSAVLLTLIVDLVGKRRDVRIVAGCVDEGIEGYRPPSMQCAIDLCEDLGVEFITTSYESLEFHQMDEVVRRLPMVSEKSAGASTMPCSYCGVFRRQGINALAEQVNADVMALGHNLDDMAQTVLMNMANGDIDRTLRLAPHTDSPVDGLPPRIVPLRWIPEQEIHLLAMHKQLPMHHEECPYAQ
;
A
#
# COMPACT_ATOMS: atom_id res chain seq x y z
N MET A 1 -52.71 51.27 26.36
CA MET A 1 -52.76 50.26 25.33
C MET A 1 -51.39 50.23 24.66
N VAL A 2 -50.58 49.19 24.92
CA VAL A 2 -49.25 49.05 24.38
C VAL A 2 -49.38 48.03 23.21
N GLU A 3 -49.08 48.47 22.04
CA GLU A 3 -49.19 47.71 20.77
C GLU A 3 -47.98 46.76 20.68
N LEU A 4 -48.21 45.46 20.84
CA LEU A 4 -47.21 44.41 20.65
C LEU A 4 -46.94 44.23 19.13
N ARG A 5 -45.80 44.75 18.68
CA ARG A 5 -45.29 44.43 17.32
C ARG A 5 -44.91 42.94 17.26
N ARG A 6 -45.59 42.21 16.39
CA ARG A 6 -45.21 40.82 16.00
C ARG A 6 -43.83 40.86 15.33
N ILE A 7 -42.86 40.25 15.95
CA ILE A 7 -41.59 39.93 15.32
C ILE A 7 -41.86 38.71 14.43
N THR A 8 -41.91 38.88 13.13
CA THR A 8 -41.92 37.82 12.16
C THR A 8 -40.50 37.20 12.17
N MET A 9 -40.39 36.00 12.67
CA MET A 9 -39.17 35.19 12.53
C MET A 9 -38.97 34.93 11.05
N ALA A 10 -37.85 35.37 10.50
CA ALA A 10 -37.44 35.02 9.15
C ALA A 10 -37.17 33.49 9.12
N GLU A 11 -37.76 32.81 8.15
CA GLU A 11 -37.47 31.38 7.91
C GLU A 11 -35.96 31.19 7.75
N PRO A 12 -35.36 30.13 8.35
CA PRO A 12 -33.95 29.84 8.11
C PRO A 12 -33.79 29.52 6.65
N THR A 13 -33.08 30.36 5.93
CA THR A 13 -32.60 30.07 4.58
C THR A 13 -31.75 28.81 4.68
N GLN A 14 -32.29 27.68 4.28
CA GLN A 14 -31.49 26.46 4.06
C GLN A 14 -30.46 26.81 2.99
N ALA A 15 -29.26 27.13 3.41
CA ALA A 15 -28.12 27.11 2.54
C ALA A 15 -27.99 25.66 2.05
N LEU A 16 -28.47 25.39 0.84
CA LEU A 16 -28.25 24.14 0.14
C LEU A 16 -26.74 23.97 0.04
N PHE A 17 -26.17 23.09 0.85
CA PHE A 17 -24.79 22.65 0.71
C PHE A 17 -24.71 22.00 -0.69
N GLN A 18 -24.25 22.76 -1.66
CA GLN A 18 -23.90 22.18 -2.95
C GLN A 18 -22.68 21.29 -2.73
N ALA A 19 -22.83 20.01 -3.04
CA ALA A 19 -21.69 19.09 -3.02
C ALA A 19 -20.60 19.64 -3.96
N PRO A 20 -19.32 19.57 -3.56
CA PRO A 20 -18.24 20.05 -4.40
C PRO A 20 -18.23 19.31 -5.74
N VAL A 21 -17.93 20.05 -6.81
CA VAL A 21 -17.89 19.50 -8.16
C VAL A 21 -16.46 19.43 -8.67
N CYS A 22 -16.20 18.46 -9.54
CA CYS A 22 -14.89 18.26 -10.15
C CYS A 22 -14.49 19.44 -11.04
N ASP A 23 -13.30 20.00 -10.79
CA ASP A 23 -12.73 21.14 -11.55
C ASP A 23 -12.57 20.85 -13.05
N VAL A 24 -12.56 19.58 -13.44
CA VAL A 24 -12.29 19.18 -14.83
C VAL A 24 -13.58 18.93 -15.61
N CYS A 25 -14.60 18.31 -14.98
CA CYS A 25 -15.79 17.87 -15.71
C CYS A 25 -17.12 18.25 -15.07
N GLY A 26 -17.13 18.90 -13.91
CA GLY A 26 -18.34 19.34 -13.21
C GLY A 26 -19.18 18.21 -12.58
N LYS A 27 -18.73 16.93 -12.63
CA LYS A 27 -19.39 15.83 -11.93
C LYS A 27 -19.11 15.91 -10.43
N ASP A 28 -19.91 15.21 -9.63
CA ASP A 28 -19.72 15.12 -8.20
C ASP A 28 -18.27 14.72 -7.85
N ALA A 29 -17.67 15.49 -6.97
CA ALA A 29 -16.31 15.26 -6.53
C ALA A 29 -16.25 14.20 -5.43
N VAL A 30 -15.12 13.48 -5.36
CA VAL A 30 -14.83 12.49 -4.32
C VAL A 30 -13.68 12.93 -3.43
N VAL A 31 -12.87 13.90 -3.86
CA VAL A 31 -11.71 14.39 -3.10
C VAL A 31 -11.41 15.85 -3.39
N GLU A 32 -10.96 16.56 -2.37
CA GLU A 32 -10.22 17.81 -2.48
C GLU A 32 -8.76 17.52 -2.11
N GLN A 33 -7.85 17.75 -3.05
CA GLN A 33 -6.42 17.51 -2.86
C GLN A 33 -5.78 18.71 -2.15
N ALA A 34 -5.58 18.62 -0.84
CA ALA A 34 -5.04 19.71 -0.01
C ALA A 34 -3.72 20.31 -0.54
N TYR A 35 -2.84 19.48 -1.12
CA TYR A 35 -1.55 19.91 -1.67
C TYR A 35 -1.63 20.64 -3.02
N SER A 36 -2.74 20.58 -3.73
CA SER A 36 -2.93 21.21 -5.05
C SER A 36 -4.16 22.10 -5.13
N GLY A 37 -5.03 22.08 -4.12
CA GLY A 37 -6.32 22.76 -4.11
C GLY A 37 -7.32 22.25 -5.16
N ARG A 38 -7.05 21.11 -5.82
CA ARG A 38 -7.91 20.57 -6.88
C ARG A 38 -9.02 19.71 -6.30
N VAL A 39 -10.22 19.91 -6.84
CA VAL A 39 -11.39 19.11 -6.51
C VAL A 39 -11.66 18.13 -7.66
N LEU A 40 -11.66 16.82 -7.38
CA LEU A 40 -11.68 15.79 -8.43
C LEU A 40 -12.78 14.75 -8.19
N CYS A 41 -13.44 14.31 -9.28
CA CYS A 41 -14.25 13.09 -9.30
C CYS A 41 -13.36 11.84 -9.39
N GLY A 42 -13.94 10.65 -9.16
CA GLY A 42 -13.18 9.38 -9.17
C GLY A 42 -12.38 9.16 -10.45
N THR A 43 -12.93 9.42 -11.61
CA THR A 43 -12.23 9.28 -12.90
C THR A 43 -11.02 10.22 -13.03
N HIS A 44 -11.15 11.48 -12.59
CA HIS A 44 -10.04 12.43 -12.68
C HIS A 44 -9.02 12.23 -11.56
N LEU A 45 -9.43 11.68 -10.40
CA LEU A 45 -8.52 11.19 -9.37
C LEU A 45 -7.67 10.04 -9.92
N GLU A 46 -8.29 9.03 -10.54
CA GLU A 46 -7.57 7.92 -11.18
C GLU A 46 -6.54 8.42 -12.20
N GLN A 47 -6.92 9.32 -13.08
CA GLN A 47 -6.02 9.92 -14.08
C GLN A 47 -4.84 10.66 -13.41
N SER A 48 -5.12 11.41 -12.34
CA SER A 48 -4.10 12.12 -11.56
C SER A 48 -3.10 11.16 -10.93
N ILE A 49 -3.58 10.12 -10.24
CA ILE A 49 -2.74 9.10 -9.61
C ILE A 49 -1.94 8.35 -10.67
N ARG A 50 -2.58 7.85 -11.74
CA ARG A 50 -1.93 7.13 -12.83
C ARG A 50 -0.79 7.94 -13.46
N LYS A 51 -0.98 9.25 -13.64
CA LYS A 51 0.07 10.15 -14.16
C LYS A 51 1.25 10.29 -13.20
N LYS A 52 1.00 10.41 -11.89
CA LYS A 52 2.05 10.50 -10.85
C LYS A 52 2.83 9.19 -10.76
N VAL A 53 2.12 8.06 -10.65
CA VAL A 53 2.73 6.73 -10.57
C VAL A 53 3.52 6.39 -11.83
N GLY A 54 2.99 6.70 -13.01
CA GLY A 54 3.70 6.52 -14.28
C GLY A 54 4.98 7.36 -14.39
N ARG A 55 5.02 8.53 -13.73
CA ARG A 55 6.25 9.34 -13.63
C ARG A 55 7.26 8.69 -12.70
N GLU A 56 6.81 8.18 -11.57
CA GLU A 56 7.68 7.50 -10.60
C GLU A 56 8.22 6.17 -11.14
N LEU A 57 7.39 5.38 -11.81
CA LEU A 57 7.86 4.17 -12.48
C LEU A 57 8.97 4.45 -13.50
N ARG A 58 8.84 5.50 -14.32
CA ARG A 58 9.90 5.88 -15.27
C ARG A 58 11.21 6.31 -14.63
N LYS A 59 11.18 6.77 -13.39
CA LYS A 59 12.39 7.15 -12.63
C LYS A 59 13.04 5.96 -11.92
N GLN A 60 12.22 5.03 -11.44
CA GLN A 60 12.65 3.97 -10.54
C GLN A 60 12.85 2.63 -11.27
N LEU A 61 12.18 2.41 -12.40
CA LEU A 61 12.17 1.14 -13.12
C LEU A 61 13.03 1.25 -14.38
N VAL A 62 14.09 0.46 -14.40
CA VAL A 62 14.93 0.26 -15.59
C VAL A 62 14.46 -1.02 -16.28
N LEU A 63 13.97 -0.89 -17.52
CA LEU A 63 13.51 -2.03 -18.31
C LEU A 63 14.60 -2.49 -19.28
N ASP A 64 15.00 -3.74 -19.17
CA ASP A 64 15.92 -4.37 -20.11
C ASP A 64 15.14 -5.00 -21.27
N LYS A 65 15.21 -4.36 -22.44
CA LYS A 65 14.53 -4.83 -23.66
C LYS A 65 15.15 -6.08 -24.26
N SER A 66 16.39 -6.38 -23.91
CA SER A 66 17.14 -7.49 -24.53
C SER A 66 16.81 -8.85 -23.91
N LYS A 67 16.72 -8.89 -22.57
CA LYS A 67 16.41 -10.12 -21.82
C LYS A 67 14.99 -10.13 -21.22
N GLY A 68 14.27 -9.03 -21.30
CA GLY A 68 13.03 -8.81 -20.58
C GLY A 68 13.26 -8.42 -19.12
N THR A 69 12.19 -8.04 -18.43
CA THR A 69 12.23 -7.62 -17.03
C THR A 69 11.11 -8.28 -16.25
N THR A 70 11.45 -9.01 -15.20
CA THR A 70 10.49 -9.58 -14.25
C THR A 70 10.28 -8.60 -13.09
N ILE A 71 9.05 -8.11 -12.95
CA ILE A 71 8.62 -7.25 -11.84
C ILE A 71 7.87 -8.11 -10.83
N PHE A 72 8.44 -8.27 -9.64
CA PHE A 72 7.76 -8.89 -8.52
C PHE A 72 7.00 -7.82 -7.74
N VAL A 73 5.70 -8.01 -7.52
CA VAL A 73 4.84 -7.10 -6.77
C VAL A 73 4.44 -7.77 -5.46
N ALA A 74 4.91 -7.24 -4.34
CA ALA A 74 4.49 -7.73 -3.02
C ALA A 74 3.08 -7.25 -2.72
N ILE A 75 2.15 -8.20 -2.54
CA ILE A 75 0.77 -7.90 -2.22
C ILE A 75 0.37 -8.49 -0.87
N SER A 76 -0.53 -7.80 -0.16
CA SER A 76 -1.00 -8.20 1.17
C SER A 76 -2.49 -8.54 1.21
N GLY A 77 -3.22 -8.22 0.15
CA GLY A 77 -4.68 -8.23 0.13
C GLY A 77 -5.31 -6.91 0.61
N GLY A 78 -4.51 -5.93 1.04
CA GLY A 78 -4.99 -4.60 1.42
C GLY A 78 -5.00 -3.61 0.25
N LYS A 79 -5.65 -2.45 0.46
CA LYS A 79 -5.90 -1.40 -0.55
C LYS A 79 -4.65 -0.91 -1.30
N ASP A 80 -3.55 -0.67 -0.57
CA ASP A 80 -2.34 -0.08 -1.15
C ASP A 80 -1.69 -1.03 -2.16
N SER A 81 -1.57 -2.31 -1.80
CA SER A 81 -1.03 -3.35 -2.67
C SER A 81 -1.96 -3.65 -3.87
N ALA A 82 -3.27 -3.58 -3.67
CA ALA A 82 -4.25 -3.76 -4.75
C ALA A 82 -4.15 -2.63 -5.79
N VAL A 83 -4.08 -1.38 -5.35
CA VAL A 83 -3.90 -0.22 -6.23
C VAL A 83 -2.54 -0.27 -6.92
N LEU A 84 -1.46 -0.66 -6.20
CA LEU A 84 -0.14 -0.81 -6.79
C LEU A 84 -0.14 -1.80 -7.95
N LEU A 85 -0.64 -3.03 -7.72
CA LEU A 85 -0.67 -4.08 -8.75
C LEU A 85 -1.48 -3.64 -9.95
N THR A 86 -2.69 -3.10 -9.72
CA THR A 86 -3.57 -2.60 -10.78
C THR A 86 -2.87 -1.54 -11.64
N LEU A 87 -2.20 -0.57 -11.02
CA LEU A 87 -1.51 0.50 -11.76
C LEU A 87 -0.25 0.00 -12.50
N ILE A 88 0.49 -0.96 -11.94
CA ILE A 88 1.63 -1.57 -12.66
C ILE A 88 1.14 -2.31 -13.89
N VAL A 89 0.10 -3.12 -13.78
CA VAL A 89 -0.51 -3.83 -14.92
C VAL A 89 -1.01 -2.84 -15.98
N ASP A 90 -1.73 -1.80 -15.58
CA ASP A 90 -2.24 -0.76 -16.49
C ASP A 90 -1.12 -0.01 -17.24
N LEU A 91 0.02 0.22 -16.59
CA LEU A 91 1.10 1.06 -17.14
C LEU A 91 2.11 0.28 -17.95
N VAL A 92 2.44 -0.95 -17.55
CA VAL A 92 3.50 -1.73 -18.17
C VAL A 92 3.11 -3.17 -18.56
N GLY A 93 1.96 -3.69 -18.10
CA GLY A 93 1.55 -5.09 -18.32
C GLY A 93 1.30 -5.47 -19.79
N LYS A 94 1.04 -4.49 -20.68
CA LYS A 94 0.87 -4.74 -22.12
C LYS A 94 2.19 -4.90 -22.89
N ARG A 95 3.32 -4.72 -22.22
CA ARG A 95 4.65 -4.85 -22.84
C ARG A 95 5.05 -6.32 -22.91
N ARG A 96 5.59 -6.72 -24.06
CA ARG A 96 6.06 -8.11 -24.27
C ARG A 96 7.38 -8.43 -23.56
N ASP A 97 8.14 -7.39 -23.21
CA ASP A 97 9.42 -7.45 -22.50
C ASP A 97 9.26 -7.30 -20.97
N VAL A 98 8.01 -7.38 -20.45
CA VAL A 98 7.74 -7.31 -19.01
C VAL A 98 6.89 -8.49 -18.56
N ARG A 99 7.38 -9.20 -17.54
CA ARG A 99 6.63 -10.21 -16.79
C ARG A 99 6.29 -9.63 -15.42
N ILE A 100 5.03 -9.69 -15.01
CA ILE A 100 4.57 -9.27 -13.69
C ILE A 100 4.18 -10.51 -12.91
N VAL A 101 4.72 -10.67 -11.70
CA VAL A 101 4.37 -11.72 -10.75
C VAL A 101 3.98 -11.07 -9.44
N ALA A 102 2.82 -11.41 -8.92
CA ALA A 102 2.38 -10.97 -7.60
C ALA A 102 2.70 -12.03 -6.54
N GLY A 103 3.13 -11.60 -5.38
CA GLY A 103 3.47 -12.54 -4.31
C GLY A 103 3.00 -12.10 -2.93
N CYS A 104 2.55 -13.08 -2.15
CA CYS A 104 1.96 -12.89 -0.84
C CYS A 104 2.60 -13.83 0.18
N VAL A 105 2.84 -13.33 1.38
CA VAL A 105 3.39 -14.14 2.49
C VAL A 105 2.28 -14.45 3.47
N ASP A 106 2.13 -15.70 3.85
CA ASP A 106 1.21 -16.14 4.91
C ASP A 106 1.92 -16.08 6.27
N GLU A 107 1.45 -15.19 7.12
CA GLU A 107 2.00 -14.98 8.46
C GLU A 107 1.45 -15.95 9.50
N GLY A 108 0.45 -16.75 9.18
CA GLY A 108 -0.22 -17.68 10.11
C GLY A 108 -0.99 -16.95 11.21
N ILE A 109 -1.85 -16.00 10.81
CA ILE A 109 -2.78 -15.28 11.71
C ILE A 109 -4.19 -15.79 11.41
N GLU A 110 -4.73 -16.59 12.32
CA GLU A 110 -6.04 -17.19 12.17
C GLU A 110 -7.15 -16.14 12.05
N GLY A 111 -8.11 -16.36 11.18
CA GLY A 111 -9.24 -15.45 10.95
C GLY A 111 -8.91 -14.18 10.15
N TYR A 112 -7.69 -13.69 10.22
CA TYR A 112 -7.23 -12.48 9.50
C TYR A 112 -6.60 -12.79 8.14
N ARG A 113 -5.65 -13.74 8.12
CA ARG A 113 -4.85 -13.98 6.91
C ARG A 113 -5.61 -14.64 5.77
N PRO A 114 -6.45 -15.67 5.97
CA PRO A 114 -7.15 -16.31 4.88
C PRO A 114 -8.03 -15.36 4.04
N PRO A 115 -8.90 -14.51 4.62
CA PRO A 115 -9.72 -13.58 3.82
C PRO A 115 -8.87 -12.51 3.11
N SER A 116 -7.79 -12.02 3.71
CA SER A 116 -6.91 -11.05 3.05
C SER A 116 -6.14 -11.67 1.88
N MET A 117 -5.73 -12.93 2.01
CA MET A 117 -5.09 -13.68 0.93
C MET A 117 -6.07 -13.95 -0.22
N GLN A 118 -7.35 -14.25 0.09
CA GLN A 118 -8.36 -14.46 -0.94
C GLN A 118 -8.55 -13.20 -1.78
N CYS A 119 -8.61 -12.00 -1.16
CA CYS A 119 -8.65 -10.74 -1.91
C CYS A 119 -7.43 -10.57 -2.85
N ALA A 120 -6.25 -11.02 -2.43
CA ALA A 120 -5.05 -10.97 -3.29
C ALA A 120 -5.15 -11.94 -4.47
N ILE A 121 -5.70 -13.14 -4.26
CA ILE A 121 -5.94 -14.15 -5.32
C ILE A 121 -6.95 -13.61 -6.32
N ASP A 122 -8.12 -13.17 -5.85
CA ASP A 122 -9.20 -12.64 -6.70
C ASP A 122 -8.69 -11.49 -7.57
N LEU A 123 -7.90 -10.58 -7.00
CA LEU A 123 -7.31 -9.47 -7.75
C LEU A 123 -6.34 -9.96 -8.85
N CYS A 124 -5.52 -10.97 -8.55
CA CYS A 124 -4.59 -11.53 -9.53
C CYS A 124 -5.32 -12.25 -10.66
N GLU A 125 -6.39 -12.97 -10.36
CA GLU A 125 -7.26 -13.62 -11.35
C GLU A 125 -7.92 -12.58 -12.26
N ASP A 126 -8.50 -11.51 -11.70
CA ASP A 126 -9.12 -10.42 -12.44
C ASP A 126 -8.15 -9.70 -13.39
N LEU A 127 -6.91 -9.55 -12.96
CA LEU A 127 -5.85 -8.87 -13.74
C LEU A 127 -5.07 -9.83 -14.66
N GLY A 128 -5.29 -11.14 -14.58
CA GLY A 128 -4.54 -12.14 -15.32
C GLY A 128 -3.05 -12.17 -14.95
N VAL A 129 -2.71 -11.95 -13.68
CA VAL A 129 -1.34 -11.91 -13.15
C VAL A 129 -1.00 -13.22 -12.45
N GLU A 130 0.19 -13.74 -12.70
CA GLU A 130 0.72 -14.90 -11.98
C GLU A 130 0.82 -14.59 -10.49
N PHE A 131 0.27 -15.50 -9.66
CA PHE A 131 0.29 -15.37 -8.20
C PHE A 131 1.11 -16.48 -7.56
N ILE A 132 1.99 -16.13 -6.63
CA ILE A 132 2.77 -17.07 -5.83
C ILE A 132 2.65 -16.74 -4.34
N THR A 133 2.84 -17.73 -3.49
CA THR A 133 2.76 -17.54 -2.04
C THR A 133 3.82 -18.38 -1.31
N THR A 134 4.20 -17.93 -0.14
CA THR A 134 4.98 -18.68 0.84
C THR A 134 4.40 -18.45 2.23
N SER A 135 4.73 -19.31 3.18
CA SER A 135 4.31 -19.13 4.58
C SER A 135 5.52 -18.98 5.50
N TYR A 136 5.30 -18.43 6.68
CA TYR A 136 6.35 -18.40 7.72
C TYR A 136 6.82 -19.83 8.07
N GLU A 137 5.89 -20.77 8.10
CA GLU A 137 6.17 -22.16 8.41
C GLU A 137 7.09 -22.83 7.36
N SER A 138 6.84 -22.56 6.06
CA SER A 138 7.69 -23.08 4.96
C SER A 138 9.09 -22.48 4.96
N LEU A 139 9.28 -21.35 5.64
CA LEU A 139 10.55 -20.66 5.83
C LEU A 139 11.20 -20.98 7.20
N GLU A 140 10.69 -22.01 7.89
CA GLU A 140 11.15 -22.43 9.23
C GLU A 140 10.98 -21.35 10.32
N PHE A 141 10.07 -20.38 10.11
CA PHE A 141 9.67 -19.42 11.12
C PHE A 141 8.40 -19.88 11.85
N HIS A 142 8.21 -19.40 13.06
CA HIS A 142 6.96 -19.57 13.78
C HIS A 142 5.85 -18.71 13.17
N GLN A 143 4.64 -19.25 13.11
CA GLN A 143 3.43 -18.48 12.79
C GLN A 143 3.23 -17.35 13.80
N MET A 144 2.65 -16.22 13.36
CA MET A 144 2.50 -15.06 14.26
C MET A 144 1.64 -15.34 15.49
N ASP A 145 0.63 -16.18 15.39
CA ASP A 145 -0.17 -16.60 16.55
C ASP A 145 0.68 -17.32 17.60
N GLU A 146 1.67 -18.09 17.17
CA GLU A 146 2.62 -18.74 18.07
C GLU A 146 3.65 -17.75 18.64
N VAL A 147 4.15 -16.83 17.81
CA VAL A 147 5.07 -15.76 18.25
C VAL A 147 4.42 -14.98 19.39
N VAL A 148 3.18 -14.52 19.20
CA VAL A 148 2.44 -13.74 20.22
C VAL A 148 2.27 -14.52 21.52
N ARG A 149 1.94 -15.80 21.44
CA ARG A 149 1.83 -16.66 22.63
C ARG A 149 3.14 -16.82 23.38
N ARG A 150 4.28 -16.79 22.67
CA ARG A 150 5.63 -16.97 23.27
C ARG A 150 6.28 -15.68 23.74
N LEU A 151 5.82 -14.49 23.29
CA LEU A 151 6.43 -13.21 23.62
C LEU A 151 6.66 -12.97 25.13
N PRO A 152 5.71 -13.26 26.04
CA PRO A 152 5.93 -13.07 27.47
C PRO A 152 7.16 -13.85 27.99
N MET A 153 7.34 -15.08 27.51
CA MET A 153 8.47 -15.95 27.92
C MET A 153 9.81 -15.47 27.34
N VAL A 154 9.79 -14.86 26.15
CA VAL A 154 11.00 -14.34 25.49
C VAL A 154 11.48 -13.08 26.20
N SER A 155 10.56 -12.18 26.56
CA SER A 155 10.88 -10.94 27.28
C SER A 155 11.45 -11.18 28.67
N GLU A 156 11.04 -12.24 29.36
CA GLU A 156 11.61 -12.64 30.66
C GLU A 156 13.03 -13.20 30.56
N LYS A 157 13.36 -13.87 29.47
CA LYS A 157 14.64 -14.60 29.31
C LYS A 157 15.71 -13.79 28.56
N SER A 158 15.35 -12.78 27.83
CA SER A 158 16.28 -12.05 26.97
C SER A 158 16.13 -10.54 27.17
N ALA A 159 17.07 -9.97 27.94
CA ALA A 159 17.16 -8.52 28.11
C ALA A 159 17.36 -7.85 26.71
N GLY A 160 16.43 -6.98 26.31
CA GLY A 160 16.49 -6.26 25.04
C GLY A 160 15.72 -6.92 23.88
N ALA A 161 15.07 -8.07 24.08
CA ALA A 161 14.14 -8.62 23.09
C ALA A 161 12.92 -7.69 22.93
N SER A 162 12.46 -7.50 21.69
CA SER A 162 11.25 -6.72 21.44
C SER A 162 10.03 -7.42 22.04
N THR A 163 9.17 -6.66 22.70
CA THR A 163 7.86 -7.13 23.17
C THR A 163 6.75 -6.91 22.15
N MET A 164 7.08 -6.26 21.03
CA MET A 164 6.13 -5.89 19.97
C MET A 164 6.05 -7.00 18.91
N PRO A 165 4.87 -7.63 18.70
CA PRO A 165 4.69 -8.65 17.67
C PRO A 165 5.12 -8.18 16.28
N CYS A 166 4.80 -6.92 15.95
CA CYS A 166 5.11 -6.30 14.65
C CYS A 166 6.61 -6.27 14.33
N SER A 167 7.49 -6.26 15.35
CA SER A 167 8.94 -6.30 15.14
C SER A 167 9.38 -7.63 14.51
N TYR A 168 8.83 -8.73 14.98
CA TYR A 168 9.10 -10.08 14.44
C TYR A 168 8.44 -10.26 13.08
N CYS A 169 7.15 -9.91 12.99
CA CYS A 169 6.40 -9.99 11.75
C CYS A 169 7.09 -9.20 10.61
N GLY A 170 7.57 -8.00 10.90
CA GLY A 170 8.27 -7.17 9.90
C GLY A 170 9.57 -7.80 9.38
N VAL A 171 10.29 -8.55 10.23
CA VAL A 171 11.51 -9.29 9.82
C VAL A 171 11.13 -10.51 8.98
N PHE A 172 10.22 -11.35 9.45
CA PHE A 172 9.83 -12.59 8.78
C PHE A 172 9.15 -12.31 7.45
N ARG A 173 8.23 -11.33 7.40
CA ARG A 173 7.57 -10.90 6.15
C ARG A 173 8.58 -10.44 5.11
N ARG A 174 9.59 -9.67 5.52
CA ARG A 174 10.65 -9.20 4.61
C ARG A 174 11.44 -10.36 4.03
N GLN A 175 11.74 -11.37 4.83
CA GLN A 175 12.42 -12.58 4.38
C GLN A 175 11.55 -13.38 3.41
N GLY A 176 10.25 -13.54 3.73
CA GLY A 176 9.30 -14.20 2.83
C GLY A 176 9.16 -13.50 1.48
N ILE A 177 9.05 -12.16 1.49
CA ILE A 177 8.99 -11.37 0.26
C ILE A 177 10.28 -11.52 -0.57
N ASN A 178 11.45 -11.54 0.07
CA ASN A 178 12.73 -11.75 -0.61
C ASN A 178 12.81 -13.15 -1.22
N ALA A 179 12.40 -14.20 -0.48
CA ALA A 179 12.39 -15.57 -1.00
C ALA A 179 11.47 -15.74 -2.21
N LEU A 180 10.28 -15.12 -2.20
CA LEU A 180 9.38 -15.11 -3.35
C LEU A 180 9.98 -14.38 -4.57
N ALA A 181 10.63 -13.24 -4.35
CA ALA A 181 11.28 -12.50 -5.41
C ALA A 181 12.45 -13.29 -6.05
N GLU A 182 13.23 -13.99 -5.23
CA GLU A 182 14.30 -14.89 -5.67
C GLU A 182 13.74 -16.08 -6.46
N GLN A 183 12.66 -16.71 -5.98
CA GLN A 183 12.01 -17.84 -6.65
C GLN A 183 11.61 -17.54 -8.10
N VAL A 184 11.21 -16.31 -8.39
CA VAL A 184 10.80 -15.89 -9.74
C VAL A 184 11.92 -15.21 -10.53
N ASN A 185 13.12 -15.14 -9.96
CA ASN A 185 14.25 -14.39 -10.51
C ASN A 185 13.86 -12.96 -10.85
N ALA A 186 13.28 -12.24 -9.89
CA ALA A 186 12.82 -10.87 -10.08
C ALA A 186 13.99 -9.92 -10.34
N ASP A 187 13.87 -9.09 -11.38
CA ASP A 187 14.82 -8.01 -11.65
C ASP A 187 14.55 -6.78 -10.78
N VAL A 188 13.31 -6.63 -10.31
CA VAL A 188 12.89 -5.53 -9.45
C VAL A 188 11.70 -5.94 -8.57
N MET A 189 11.65 -5.40 -7.36
CA MET A 189 10.57 -5.62 -6.40
C MET A 189 9.77 -4.32 -6.19
N ALA A 190 8.46 -4.36 -6.44
CA ALA A 190 7.56 -3.24 -6.20
C ALA A 190 6.83 -3.39 -4.86
N LEU A 191 6.86 -2.34 -4.04
CA LEU A 191 6.25 -2.28 -2.72
C LEU A 191 5.17 -1.19 -2.66
N GLY A 192 4.08 -1.46 -1.96
CA GLY A 192 2.90 -0.60 -1.89
C GLY A 192 2.98 0.55 -0.87
N HIS A 193 4.16 0.95 -0.43
CA HIS A 193 4.27 2.08 0.50
C HIS A 193 3.80 3.38 -0.15
N ASN A 194 2.91 4.08 0.54
CA ASN A 194 2.31 5.34 0.12
C ASN A 194 3.04 6.54 0.73
N LEU A 195 2.52 7.76 0.53
CA LEU A 195 3.13 8.99 1.05
C LEU A 195 3.12 9.02 2.59
N ASP A 196 2.02 8.57 3.21
CA ASP A 196 1.84 8.59 4.66
C ASP A 196 2.80 7.60 5.33
N ASP A 197 2.97 6.39 4.77
CA ASP A 197 3.97 5.41 5.23
C ASP A 197 5.39 5.97 5.19
N MET A 198 5.73 6.65 4.09
CA MET A 198 7.06 7.25 3.92
C MET A 198 7.29 8.37 4.93
N ALA A 199 6.29 9.23 5.14
CA ALA A 199 6.37 10.33 6.09
C ALA A 199 6.48 9.82 7.54
N GLN A 200 5.65 8.86 7.92
CA GLN A 200 5.69 8.20 9.23
C GLN A 200 7.05 7.55 9.48
N THR A 201 7.58 6.81 8.50
CA THR A 201 8.88 6.16 8.63
C THR A 201 10.02 7.18 8.85
N VAL A 202 10.01 8.29 8.11
CA VAL A 202 11.00 9.36 8.29
C VAL A 202 10.88 9.96 9.70
N LEU A 203 9.67 10.29 10.15
CA LEU A 203 9.44 10.85 11.48
C LEU A 203 9.86 9.88 12.60
N MET A 204 9.54 8.59 12.47
CA MET A 204 9.96 7.57 13.43
C MET A 204 11.48 7.42 13.49
N ASN A 205 12.15 7.40 12.35
CA ASN A 205 13.60 7.32 12.30
C ASN A 205 14.26 8.56 12.91
N MET A 206 13.72 9.75 12.65
CA MET A 206 14.19 11.00 13.28
C MET A 206 14.01 10.98 14.79
N ALA A 207 12.85 10.53 15.30
CA ALA A 207 12.56 10.42 16.72
C ALA A 207 13.51 9.41 17.42
N ASN A 208 13.93 8.37 16.72
CA ASN A 208 14.86 7.37 17.23
C ASN A 208 16.33 7.73 17.00
N GLY A 209 16.65 8.85 16.34
CA GLY A 209 18.01 9.24 16.00
C GLY A 209 18.68 8.35 14.94
N ASP A 210 17.90 7.58 14.16
CA ASP A 210 18.42 6.61 13.19
C ASP A 210 18.41 7.20 11.76
N ILE A 211 19.43 8.01 11.48
CA ILE A 211 19.62 8.66 10.18
C ILE A 211 19.91 7.59 9.10
N ASP A 212 20.67 6.56 9.44
CA ASP A 212 21.07 5.51 8.49
C ASP A 212 19.86 4.74 7.93
N ARG A 213 18.83 4.51 8.74
CA ARG A 213 17.58 3.93 8.25
C ARG A 213 16.85 4.85 7.28
N THR A 214 16.88 6.15 7.52
CA THR A 214 16.26 7.13 6.62
C THR A 214 16.96 7.15 5.26
N LEU A 215 18.29 7.08 5.23
CA LEU A 215 19.08 7.03 3.98
C LEU A 215 18.86 5.72 3.19
N ARG A 216 18.48 4.65 3.87
CA ARG A 216 18.20 3.34 3.25
C ARG A 216 16.73 3.13 2.85
N LEU A 217 15.90 4.17 2.89
CA LEU A 217 14.52 4.08 2.41
C LEU A 217 14.48 3.88 0.88
N ALA A 218 13.65 2.93 0.45
CA ALA A 218 13.36 2.76 -0.98
C ALA A 218 12.77 4.06 -1.58
N PRO A 219 12.96 4.33 -2.86
CA PRO A 219 13.43 3.41 -3.90
C PRO A 219 14.96 3.30 -3.98
N HIS A 220 15.41 2.16 -4.50
CA HIS A 220 16.83 1.91 -4.75
C HIS A 220 17.04 1.71 -6.25
N THR A 221 18.06 2.33 -6.83
CA THR A 221 18.50 2.09 -8.21
C THR A 221 19.26 0.77 -8.33
N ASP A 222 20.02 0.46 -7.30
CA ASP A 222 20.78 -0.79 -7.17
C ASP A 222 20.33 -1.52 -5.90
N SER A 223 20.53 -2.83 -5.85
CA SER A 223 20.20 -3.57 -4.63
C SER A 223 21.10 -3.15 -3.48
N PRO A 224 20.56 -2.79 -2.31
CA PRO A 224 21.35 -2.50 -1.13
C PRO A 224 21.95 -3.76 -0.48
N VAL A 225 21.56 -4.94 -0.95
CA VAL A 225 22.02 -6.25 -0.46
C VAL A 225 22.30 -7.14 -1.67
N ASP A 226 23.49 -7.70 -1.74
CA ASP A 226 23.89 -8.61 -2.82
C ASP A 226 22.92 -9.80 -2.93
N GLY A 227 22.53 -10.12 -4.16
CA GLY A 227 21.60 -11.21 -4.47
C GLY A 227 20.12 -10.88 -4.36
N LEU A 228 19.74 -9.69 -3.88
CA LEU A 228 18.33 -9.26 -3.84
C LEU A 228 18.04 -8.22 -4.93
N PRO A 229 16.83 -8.22 -5.50
CA PRO A 229 16.45 -7.20 -6.48
C PRO A 229 16.30 -5.81 -5.83
N PRO A 230 16.56 -4.73 -6.58
CA PRO A 230 16.26 -3.37 -6.14
C PRO A 230 14.77 -3.20 -5.86
N ARG A 231 14.45 -2.28 -4.93
CA ARG A 231 13.08 -2.02 -4.49
C ARG A 231 12.58 -0.70 -5.04
N ILE A 232 11.39 -0.72 -5.63
CA ILE A 232 10.69 0.47 -6.09
C ILE A 232 9.43 0.70 -5.25
N VAL A 233 9.08 1.97 -5.08
CA VAL A 233 7.90 2.42 -4.32
C VAL A 233 7.10 3.44 -5.14
N PRO A 234 6.36 2.99 -6.16
CA PRO A 234 5.71 3.88 -7.11
C PRO A 234 4.63 4.77 -6.49
N LEU A 235 4.05 4.35 -5.35
CA LEU A 235 2.99 5.08 -4.64
C LEU A 235 3.51 6.14 -3.66
N ARG A 236 4.81 6.30 -3.46
CA ARG A 236 5.42 7.15 -2.42
C ARG A 236 4.98 8.63 -2.39
N TRP A 237 4.36 9.13 -3.45
CA TRP A 237 3.84 10.49 -3.54
C TRP A 237 2.32 10.55 -3.61
N ILE A 238 1.63 9.46 -3.32
CA ILE A 238 0.18 9.38 -3.30
C ILE A 238 -0.28 9.28 -1.85
N PRO A 239 -1.10 10.24 -1.36
CA PRO A 239 -1.69 10.15 -0.03
C PRO A 239 -2.53 8.89 0.14
N GLU A 240 -2.52 8.31 1.34
CA GLU A 240 -3.28 7.10 1.67
C GLU A 240 -4.78 7.26 1.37
N GLN A 241 -5.34 8.43 1.69
CA GLN A 241 -6.74 8.74 1.38
C GLN A 241 -7.05 8.64 -0.12
N GLU A 242 -6.16 9.13 -0.99
CA GLU A 242 -6.36 9.06 -2.45
C GLU A 242 -6.31 7.61 -2.95
N ILE A 243 -5.45 6.78 -2.36
CA ILE A 243 -5.37 5.34 -2.67
C ILE A 243 -6.67 4.65 -2.26
N HIS A 244 -7.17 4.93 -1.05
CA HIS A 244 -8.43 4.36 -0.58
C HIS A 244 -9.59 4.72 -1.51
N LEU A 245 -9.74 6.00 -1.86
CA LEU A 245 -10.78 6.48 -2.77
C LEU A 245 -10.65 5.86 -4.18
N LEU A 246 -9.43 5.66 -4.68
CA LEU A 246 -9.20 4.99 -5.95
C LEU A 246 -9.58 3.51 -5.89
N ALA A 247 -9.22 2.81 -4.82
CA ALA A 247 -9.58 1.41 -4.61
C ALA A 247 -11.11 1.23 -4.59
N MET A 248 -11.82 2.12 -3.88
CA MET A 248 -13.28 2.14 -3.84
C MET A 248 -13.89 2.45 -5.22
N HIS A 249 -13.36 3.47 -5.92
CA HIS A 249 -13.84 3.85 -7.25
C HIS A 249 -13.70 2.72 -8.28
N LYS A 250 -12.61 1.97 -8.21
CA LYS A 250 -12.36 0.80 -9.08
C LYS A 250 -12.98 -0.50 -8.56
N GLN A 251 -13.60 -0.49 -7.39
CA GLN A 251 -14.17 -1.68 -6.73
C GLN A 251 -13.16 -2.83 -6.61
N LEU A 252 -11.93 -2.51 -6.24
CA LEU A 252 -10.87 -3.52 -6.13
C LEU A 252 -11.15 -4.48 -4.96
N PRO A 253 -10.89 -5.79 -5.12
CA PRO A 253 -10.89 -6.73 -4.01
C PRO A 253 -9.86 -6.30 -2.96
N MET A 254 -10.32 -6.03 -1.73
CA MET A 254 -9.44 -5.61 -0.64
C MET A 254 -10.02 -6.00 0.72
N HIS A 255 -9.16 -6.46 1.60
CA HIS A 255 -9.50 -6.75 2.98
C HIS A 255 -9.45 -5.48 3.81
N HIS A 256 -10.49 -5.24 4.62
CA HIS A 256 -10.68 -4.00 5.38
C HIS A 256 -10.32 -4.11 6.85
N GLU A 257 -10.20 -5.32 7.37
CA GLU A 257 -9.92 -5.53 8.78
C GLU A 257 -8.45 -5.24 9.09
N GLU A 258 -8.20 -4.67 10.25
CA GLU A 258 -6.86 -4.47 10.76
C GLU A 258 -6.30 -5.77 11.36
N CYS A 259 -4.98 -5.92 11.30
CA CYS A 259 -4.31 -7.05 11.93
C CYS A 259 -4.60 -7.04 13.43
N PRO A 260 -5.05 -8.15 14.04
CA PRO A 260 -5.38 -8.21 15.46
C PRO A 260 -4.18 -7.95 16.39
N TYR A 261 -2.97 -7.99 15.85
CA TYR A 261 -1.72 -7.72 16.56
C TYR A 261 -1.12 -6.34 16.25
N ALA A 262 -1.79 -5.52 15.42
CA ALA A 262 -1.37 -4.14 15.17
C ALA A 262 -1.52 -3.32 16.47
N GLN A 263 -0.46 -2.62 16.88
CA GLN A 263 -0.43 -1.74 18.07
C GLN A 263 0.19 -0.40 17.68
#